data_22e0221daae81536e590b654c929be4d
#
_entry.id   22e0221daae81536e590b654c929be4d
#
_cell.length_a   1.000
_cell.length_b   1.000
_cell.length_c   1.000
_cell.angle_alpha   90.00
_cell.angle_beta   90.00
_cell.angle_gamma   90.00
#
_symmetry.space_group_name_H-M   'P 1'
#
loop_
_entity.id
_entity.type
_entity.pdbx_description
1 polymer ?
#
loop_
_entity_poly.entity_id
_entity_poly.type
_entity_poly.pdbx_seq_one_letter_code
_entity_poly.pdbx_strand_id
1 'polypeptide(L)'
;QAEDGIRDIGVTGVQTCALPIYDPVEIALRRKKDSSMRVAIEQVRDGQADAAVSAGNTGALMAIARYVLKTLDGIDRPAIAGQFPNVKGGGTTMLDLGANVDSSPAHLLQFALMGSALVSVLTGQEKPSVGLLNIGEEAIKGNENIKKTSELLRSAANSGDLNFYGNVEGHDIFKGTTDIVVCDGFVGNVALKASEGLASMVRDFLKKSFSRNIFSFLAGIVAYPALSSFKRLVDHRRHNGAALLGLQGLVFKSHGSADELAFFTAMQRAYDAAENDLLARVKSQLALAAPLMAAHAPQTF
;
A
#
# COMPACT_ATOMS: atom_id res chain seq x y z
N GLN A 1 -20.52 -2.74 -13.01
CA GLN A 1 -20.42 -3.60 -14.23
C GLN A 1 -19.47 -4.78 -14.04
N ALA A 2 -18.46 -4.70 -13.16
CA ALA A 2 -17.60 -5.84 -12.84
C ALA A 2 -18.26 -6.84 -11.87
N GLU A 3 -19.31 -6.45 -11.18
CA GLU A 3 -19.99 -7.29 -10.20
C GLU A 3 -20.93 -8.34 -10.83
N ASP A 4 -21.51 -8.04 -11.99
CA ASP A 4 -22.40 -8.97 -12.68
C ASP A 4 -21.65 -10.09 -13.40
N GLY A 5 -20.39 -9.86 -13.82
CA GLY A 5 -19.54 -10.88 -14.44
C GLY A 5 -19.02 -11.96 -13.49
N ILE A 6 -18.99 -11.70 -12.19
CA ILE A 6 -18.55 -12.68 -11.18
C ILE A 6 -19.67 -13.70 -10.85
N ARG A 7 -20.92 -13.37 -11.12
CA ARG A 7 -22.06 -14.27 -10.89
C ARG A 7 -22.11 -15.47 -11.82
N ASP A 8 -21.52 -15.36 -13.02
CA ASP A 8 -21.60 -16.40 -14.06
C ASP A 8 -20.38 -17.31 -14.13
N ILE A 9 -19.31 -17.02 -13.39
CA ILE A 9 -18.20 -17.97 -13.25
C ILE A 9 -18.63 -19.00 -12.22
N GLY A 10 -19.21 -20.09 -12.68
CA GLY A 10 -19.55 -21.25 -11.88
C GLY A 10 -18.29 -21.86 -11.26
N VAL A 11 -17.79 -21.29 -10.19
CA VAL A 11 -16.89 -21.96 -9.27
C VAL A 11 -17.74 -22.98 -8.53
N THR A 12 -17.78 -24.18 -9.08
CA THR A 12 -18.54 -25.29 -8.53
C THR A 12 -18.02 -25.60 -7.12
N GLY A 13 -18.85 -25.33 -6.12
CA GLY A 13 -18.67 -25.85 -4.79
C GLY A 13 -18.70 -24.88 -3.63
N VAL A 14 -18.47 -23.57 -3.82
CA VAL A 14 -18.55 -22.59 -2.74
C VAL A 14 -19.52 -21.48 -3.13
N GLN A 15 -20.74 -21.54 -2.64
CA GLN A 15 -21.69 -20.43 -2.71
C GLN A 15 -21.28 -19.37 -1.70
N THR A 16 -20.29 -18.56 -2.03
CA THR A 16 -19.90 -17.42 -1.21
C THR A 16 -20.79 -16.23 -1.50
N CYS A 17 -21.26 -15.57 -0.47
CA CYS A 17 -22.02 -14.32 -0.60
C CYS A 17 -21.15 -13.23 -1.25
N ALA A 18 -21.59 -12.64 -2.34
CA ALA A 18 -20.92 -11.49 -2.94
C ALA A 18 -20.94 -10.31 -1.96
N LEU A 19 -19.83 -9.57 -1.93
CA LEU A 19 -19.67 -8.38 -1.11
C LEU A 19 -19.61 -7.17 -2.05
N PRO A 20 -20.76 -6.54 -2.38
CA PRO A 20 -20.81 -5.36 -3.21
C PRO A 20 -19.87 -4.27 -2.69
N ILE A 21 -19.23 -3.55 -3.62
CA ILE A 21 -18.23 -2.52 -3.30
C ILE A 21 -18.82 -1.38 -2.45
N TYR A 22 -20.12 -1.18 -2.53
CA TYR A 22 -20.86 -0.13 -1.83
C TYR A 22 -21.49 -0.58 -0.52
N ASP A 23 -21.34 -1.85 -0.12
CA ASP A 23 -21.89 -2.30 1.16
C ASP A 23 -21.21 -1.58 2.33
N PRO A 24 -22.00 -1.09 3.30
CA PRO A 24 -21.44 -0.58 4.54
C PRO A 24 -20.55 -1.61 5.24
N VAL A 25 -19.41 -1.18 5.74
CA VAL A 25 -18.42 -2.05 6.40
C VAL A 25 -19.04 -2.89 7.52
N GLU A 26 -20.02 -2.33 8.25
CA GLU A 26 -20.73 -3.06 9.31
C GLU A 26 -21.53 -4.26 8.77
N ILE A 27 -22.14 -4.14 7.59
CA ILE A 27 -22.87 -5.24 6.94
C ILE A 27 -21.88 -6.32 6.52
N ALA A 28 -20.75 -5.94 5.93
CA ALA A 28 -19.69 -6.85 5.55
C ALA A 28 -19.18 -7.68 6.75
N LEU A 29 -18.96 -7.02 7.89
CA LEU A 29 -18.47 -7.67 9.10
C LEU A 29 -19.51 -8.58 9.78
N ARG A 30 -20.77 -8.11 9.92
CA ARG A 30 -21.75 -8.78 10.79
C ARG A 30 -22.66 -9.73 10.06
N ARG A 31 -23.05 -9.44 8.81
CA ARG A 31 -24.06 -10.19 8.08
C ARG A 31 -23.53 -11.10 6.98
N LYS A 32 -22.38 -10.74 6.36
CA LYS A 32 -21.81 -11.50 5.24
C LYS A 32 -20.59 -12.32 5.68
N LYS A 33 -20.83 -13.22 6.61
CA LYS A 33 -19.77 -14.07 7.20
C LYS A 33 -19.23 -15.11 6.22
N ASP A 34 -19.97 -15.41 5.18
CA ASP A 34 -19.67 -16.36 4.11
C ASP A 34 -19.14 -15.66 2.83
N SER A 35 -18.83 -14.36 2.89
CA SER A 35 -18.25 -13.66 1.75
C SER A 35 -16.89 -14.24 1.35
N SER A 36 -16.61 -14.30 0.03
CA SER A 36 -15.32 -14.80 -0.49
C SER A 36 -14.11 -14.08 0.13
N MET A 37 -14.23 -12.77 0.37
CA MET A 37 -13.21 -11.97 1.06
C MET A 37 -12.94 -12.49 2.47
N ARG A 38 -13.99 -12.75 3.24
CA ARG A 38 -13.84 -13.24 4.62
C ARG A 38 -13.31 -14.67 4.65
N VAL A 39 -13.82 -15.54 3.81
CA VAL A 39 -13.36 -16.93 3.70
C VAL A 39 -11.87 -16.97 3.35
N ALA A 40 -11.41 -16.15 2.38
CA ALA A 40 -9.99 -16.07 2.03
C ALA A 40 -9.10 -15.65 3.21
N ILE A 41 -9.54 -14.67 4.01
CA ILE A 41 -8.79 -14.22 5.20
C ILE A 41 -8.83 -15.29 6.31
N GLU A 42 -9.94 -16.00 6.47
CA GLU A 42 -10.05 -17.09 7.45
C GLU A 42 -9.13 -18.26 7.10
N GLN A 43 -8.91 -18.57 5.80
CA GLN A 43 -7.90 -19.56 5.39
C GLN A 43 -6.49 -19.17 5.84
N VAL A 44 -6.15 -17.87 5.82
CA VAL A 44 -4.86 -17.39 6.34
C VAL A 44 -4.80 -17.55 7.87
N ARG A 45 -5.87 -17.21 8.59
CA ARG A 45 -5.94 -17.41 10.05
C ARG A 45 -5.75 -18.87 10.44
N ASP A 46 -6.36 -19.77 9.68
CA ASP A 46 -6.39 -21.21 9.98
C ASP A 46 -5.15 -21.95 9.44
N GLY A 47 -4.17 -21.22 8.86
CA GLY A 47 -2.93 -21.78 8.32
C GLY A 47 -3.12 -22.64 7.06
N GLN A 48 -4.24 -22.48 6.37
CA GLN A 48 -4.54 -23.18 5.11
C GLN A 48 -4.04 -22.39 3.88
N ALA A 49 -3.67 -21.14 4.07
CA ALA A 49 -3.07 -20.29 3.07
C ALA A 49 -2.06 -19.34 3.74
N ASP A 50 -0.99 -19.02 3.03
CA ASP A 50 0.06 -18.13 3.52
C ASP A 50 -0.31 -16.66 3.37
N ALA A 51 -1.12 -16.31 2.35
CA ALA A 51 -1.59 -14.95 2.11
C ALA A 51 -2.99 -14.93 1.46
N ALA A 52 -3.70 -13.81 1.65
CA ALA A 52 -4.97 -13.53 0.96
C ALA A 52 -4.83 -12.31 0.06
N VAL A 53 -5.38 -12.38 -1.15
CA VAL A 53 -5.45 -11.26 -2.11
C VAL A 53 -6.90 -10.95 -2.43
N SER A 54 -7.28 -9.67 -2.37
CA SER A 54 -8.65 -9.25 -2.68
C SER A 54 -8.69 -7.97 -3.51
N ALA A 55 -9.53 -7.96 -4.56
CA ALA A 55 -9.85 -6.77 -5.35
C ALA A 55 -11.10 -6.03 -4.84
N GLY A 56 -11.75 -6.52 -3.77
CA GLY A 56 -12.99 -5.94 -3.23
C GLY A 56 -12.81 -4.60 -2.53
N ASN A 57 -13.86 -4.14 -1.84
CA ASN A 57 -13.87 -2.87 -1.11
C ASN A 57 -12.74 -2.79 -0.07
N THR A 58 -11.95 -1.72 -0.11
CA THR A 58 -10.76 -1.57 0.75
C THR A 58 -11.14 -1.45 2.23
N GLY A 59 -12.19 -0.69 2.55
CA GLY A 59 -12.66 -0.54 3.93
C GLY A 59 -13.18 -1.85 4.52
N ALA A 60 -13.93 -2.62 3.73
CA ALA A 60 -14.41 -3.94 4.14
C ALA A 60 -13.23 -4.92 4.33
N LEU A 61 -12.27 -4.93 3.39
CA LEU A 61 -11.08 -5.78 3.50
C LEU A 61 -10.29 -5.47 4.77
N MET A 62 -10.03 -4.19 5.05
CA MET A 62 -9.32 -3.76 6.25
C MET A 62 -10.05 -4.17 7.53
N ALA A 63 -11.36 -3.92 7.59
CA ALA A 63 -12.16 -4.22 8.76
C ALA A 63 -12.26 -5.73 9.02
N ILE A 64 -12.50 -6.54 7.99
CA ILE A 64 -12.56 -8.00 8.09
C ILE A 64 -11.18 -8.56 8.47
N ALA A 65 -10.12 -8.10 7.80
CA ALA A 65 -8.75 -8.55 8.09
C ALA A 65 -8.36 -8.24 9.55
N ARG A 66 -8.61 -7.02 10.02
CA ARG A 66 -8.36 -6.67 11.44
C ARG A 66 -9.20 -7.49 12.41
N TYR A 67 -10.45 -7.78 12.08
CA TYR A 67 -11.33 -8.58 12.93
C TYR A 67 -10.88 -10.03 13.03
N VAL A 68 -10.55 -10.64 11.89
CA VAL A 68 -10.21 -12.09 11.79
C VAL A 68 -8.78 -12.36 12.23
N LEU A 69 -7.81 -11.62 11.71
CA LEU A 69 -6.38 -11.85 11.95
C LEU A 69 -5.83 -11.14 13.18
N LYS A 70 -6.51 -10.07 13.65
CA LYS A 70 -6.00 -9.17 14.68
C LYS A 70 -4.73 -8.43 14.25
N THR A 71 -4.31 -7.45 15.06
CA THR A 71 -3.03 -6.77 14.89
C THR A 71 -1.89 -7.55 15.54
N LEU A 72 -0.68 -7.32 15.07
CA LEU A 72 0.54 -7.79 15.73
C LEU A 72 0.68 -7.13 17.11
N ASP A 73 1.34 -7.82 18.01
CA ASP A 73 1.62 -7.29 19.36
C ASP A 73 2.45 -6.00 19.24
N GLY A 74 2.03 -4.98 19.96
CA GLY A 74 2.65 -3.66 19.91
C GLY A 74 2.21 -2.79 18.71
N ILE A 75 1.34 -3.27 17.82
CA ILE A 75 0.76 -2.50 16.73
C ILE A 75 -0.67 -2.09 17.05
N ASP A 76 -0.88 -0.77 17.12
CA ASP A 76 -2.18 -0.19 17.41
C ASP A 76 -3.11 -0.27 16.20
N ARG A 77 -2.59 0.01 15.00
CA ARG A 77 -3.36 0.10 13.78
C ARG A 77 -2.60 -0.49 12.58
N PRO A 78 -3.26 -1.30 11.73
CA PRO A 78 -2.68 -1.72 10.46
C PRO A 78 -2.59 -0.54 9.50
N ALA A 79 -1.65 -0.61 8.53
CA ALA A 79 -1.46 0.39 7.50
C ALA A 79 -1.52 -0.24 6.10
N ILE A 80 -1.91 0.55 5.09
CA ILE A 80 -1.87 0.15 3.69
C ILE A 80 -0.58 0.67 3.07
N ALA A 81 0.29 -0.25 2.63
CA ALA A 81 1.51 0.05 1.91
C ALA A 81 1.33 -0.17 0.41
N GLY A 82 1.59 0.83 -0.40
CA GLY A 82 1.54 0.72 -1.85
C GLY A 82 2.76 1.34 -2.51
N GLN A 83 3.04 0.94 -3.75
CA GLN A 83 4.21 1.39 -4.48
C GLN A 83 3.83 2.39 -5.58
N PHE A 84 4.54 3.50 -5.63
CA PHE A 84 4.47 4.51 -6.68
C PHE A 84 5.66 4.35 -7.62
N PRO A 85 5.47 4.45 -8.95
CA PRO A 85 6.58 4.48 -9.88
C PRO A 85 7.47 5.70 -9.63
N ASN A 86 8.78 5.54 -9.80
CA ASN A 86 9.72 6.65 -9.73
C ASN A 86 10.66 6.69 -10.94
N VAL A 87 11.34 7.82 -11.13
CA VAL A 87 12.22 8.03 -12.30
C VAL A 87 13.48 7.17 -12.31
N LYS A 88 13.80 6.50 -11.18
CA LYS A 88 14.92 5.58 -11.09
C LYS A 88 14.63 4.19 -11.70
N GLY A 89 13.39 3.96 -12.14
CA GLY A 89 12.94 2.70 -12.76
C GLY A 89 12.46 1.64 -11.79
N GLY A 90 12.46 1.94 -10.48
CA GLY A 90 11.87 1.12 -9.42
C GLY A 90 10.55 1.70 -8.93
N GLY A 91 10.31 1.65 -7.63
CA GLY A 91 9.16 2.26 -7.00
C GLY A 91 9.48 2.79 -5.62
N THR A 92 8.79 3.82 -5.22
CA THR A 92 8.80 4.35 -3.85
C THR A 92 7.60 3.78 -3.11
N THR A 93 7.83 3.10 -2.01
CA THR A 93 6.76 2.54 -1.18
C THR A 93 6.21 3.63 -0.26
N MET A 94 4.92 3.83 -0.28
CA MET A 94 4.24 4.83 0.55
C MET A 94 3.31 4.16 1.57
N LEU A 95 3.34 4.63 2.80
CA LEU A 95 2.47 4.26 3.92
C LEU A 95 2.02 5.54 4.66
N ASP A 96 0.79 5.71 5.06
CA ASP A 96 -0.41 4.89 4.88
C ASP A 96 -1.21 5.41 3.67
N LEU A 97 -1.86 4.52 2.94
CA LEU A 97 -2.66 4.89 1.76
C LEU A 97 -4.19 4.90 2.01
N GLY A 98 -4.59 5.13 3.26
CA GLY A 98 -5.99 5.33 3.61
C GLY A 98 -6.59 4.31 4.57
N ALA A 99 -5.77 3.58 5.34
CA ALA A 99 -6.28 2.76 6.44
C ALA A 99 -6.65 3.62 7.65
N ASN A 100 -5.90 4.70 7.89
CA ASN A 100 -6.04 5.56 9.08
C ASN A 100 -6.09 7.02 8.65
N VAL A 101 -7.24 7.68 8.87
CA VAL A 101 -7.40 9.10 8.52
C VAL A 101 -6.44 9.96 9.32
N ASP A 102 -6.33 9.70 10.62
CA ASP A 102 -5.42 10.39 11.54
C ASP A 102 -4.40 9.41 12.10
N SER A 103 -3.13 9.82 12.16
CA SER A 103 -2.05 9.01 12.71
C SER A 103 -1.23 9.81 13.72
N SER A 104 -1.02 9.24 14.91
CA SER A 104 -0.14 9.81 15.93
C SER A 104 1.34 9.63 15.53
N PRO A 105 2.29 10.34 16.18
CA PRO A 105 3.71 10.09 15.97
C PRO A 105 4.12 8.64 16.18
N ALA A 106 3.54 7.97 17.18
CA ALA A 106 3.78 6.55 17.43
C ALA A 106 3.29 5.66 16.29
N HIS A 107 2.11 5.96 15.71
CA HIS A 107 1.61 5.23 14.53
C HIS A 107 2.54 5.41 13.32
N LEU A 108 3.01 6.64 13.06
CA LEU A 108 3.91 6.91 11.93
C LEU A 108 5.27 6.22 12.10
N LEU A 109 5.78 6.10 13.34
CA LEU A 109 6.96 5.28 13.65
C LEU A 109 6.70 3.80 13.34
N GLN A 110 5.56 3.25 13.80
CA GLN A 110 5.18 1.87 13.50
C GLN A 110 5.08 1.63 11.99
N PHE A 111 4.51 2.56 11.23
CA PHE A 111 4.44 2.48 9.77
C PHE A 111 5.83 2.47 9.13
N ALA A 112 6.75 3.32 9.61
CA ALA A 112 8.13 3.35 9.13
C ALA A 112 8.85 2.01 9.32
N LEU A 113 8.72 1.42 10.49
CA LEU A 113 9.32 0.11 10.81
C LEU A 113 8.73 -1.01 9.96
N MET A 114 7.40 -1.07 9.84
CA MET A 114 6.72 -2.06 9.01
C MET A 114 7.05 -1.89 7.51
N GLY A 115 7.12 -0.65 7.04
CA GLY A 115 7.50 -0.32 5.67
C GLY A 115 8.94 -0.73 5.37
N SER A 116 9.86 -0.51 6.32
CA SER A 116 11.25 -0.93 6.22
C SER A 116 11.38 -2.45 6.06
N ALA A 117 10.64 -3.22 6.87
CA ALA A 117 10.59 -4.68 6.75
C ALA A 117 10.02 -5.12 5.37
N LEU A 118 8.93 -4.51 4.91
CA LEU A 118 8.33 -4.83 3.61
C LEU A 118 9.31 -4.60 2.46
N VAL A 119 9.91 -3.41 2.38
CA VAL A 119 10.83 -3.07 1.28
C VAL A 119 12.09 -3.93 1.35
N SER A 120 12.62 -4.22 2.54
CA SER A 120 13.75 -5.14 2.72
C SER A 120 13.46 -6.52 2.13
N VAL A 121 12.27 -7.07 2.38
CA VAL A 121 11.83 -8.36 1.83
C VAL A 121 11.69 -8.32 0.30
N LEU A 122 11.06 -7.29 -0.22
CA LEU A 122 10.74 -7.21 -1.65
C LEU A 122 11.95 -6.87 -2.53
N THR A 123 12.97 -6.19 -1.97
CA THR A 123 14.13 -5.69 -2.74
C THR A 123 15.45 -6.35 -2.37
N GLY A 124 15.51 -7.07 -1.24
CA GLY A 124 16.74 -7.60 -0.67
C GLY A 124 17.63 -6.55 0.00
N GLN A 125 17.20 -5.29 0.08
CA GLN A 125 17.95 -4.21 0.73
C GLN A 125 17.79 -4.30 2.25
N GLU A 126 18.88 -4.45 2.99
CA GLU A 126 18.81 -4.63 4.45
C GLU A 126 18.25 -3.42 5.19
N LYS A 127 18.61 -2.21 4.79
CA LYS A 127 18.21 -0.95 5.44
C LYS A 127 17.70 0.06 4.41
N PRO A 128 16.47 -0.11 3.90
CA PRO A 128 15.88 0.85 2.97
C PRO A 128 15.70 2.23 3.63
N SER A 129 15.90 3.27 2.86
CA SER A 129 15.79 4.66 3.32
C SER A 129 14.33 5.06 3.53
N VAL A 130 14.05 5.76 4.64
CA VAL A 130 12.72 6.22 5.04
C VAL A 130 12.66 7.73 5.08
N GLY A 131 11.74 8.33 4.35
CA GLY A 131 11.39 9.74 4.42
C GLY A 131 10.06 9.96 5.15
N LEU A 132 9.94 11.07 5.86
CA LEU A 132 8.68 11.53 6.44
C LEU A 132 8.08 12.59 5.53
N LEU A 133 6.88 12.36 5.01
CA LEU A 133 6.20 13.32 4.13
C LEU A 133 5.89 14.61 4.86
N ASN A 134 6.31 15.72 4.29
CA ASN A 134 6.16 17.06 4.86
C ASN A 134 5.95 18.10 3.75
N ILE A 135 5.73 19.34 4.14
CA ILE A 135 5.60 20.53 3.25
C ILE A 135 6.94 21.23 2.97
N GLY A 136 8.04 20.64 3.37
CA GLY A 136 9.41 21.14 3.21
C GLY A 136 10.39 20.23 3.92
N GLU A 137 11.66 20.23 3.50
CA GLU A 137 12.71 19.39 4.04
C GLU A 137 13.20 19.84 5.43
N GLU A 138 13.01 21.13 5.75
CA GLU A 138 13.56 21.73 6.98
C GLU A 138 12.84 21.18 8.22
N ALA A 139 13.61 21.00 9.29
CA ALA A 139 13.11 20.45 10.57
C ALA A 139 12.02 21.31 11.23
N ILE A 140 11.95 22.62 10.91
CA ILE A 140 10.95 23.54 11.46
C ILE A 140 9.60 23.47 10.74
N LYS A 141 9.55 22.87 9.56
CA LYS A 141 8.34 22.74 8.75
C LYS A 141 7.40 21.64 9.27
N GLY A 142 6.15 21.77 8.90
CA GLY A 142 5.10 20.84 9.31
C GLY A 142 4.41 21.21 10.62
N ASN A 143 3.36 20.46 10.91
CA ASN A 143 2.63 20.60 12.17
C ASN A 143 3.36 19.90 13.32
N GLU A 144 2.87 20.08 14.54
CA GLU A 144 3.48 19.49 15.75
C GLU A 144 3.55 17.96 15.71
N ASN A 145 2.59 17.31 15.06
CA ASN A 145 2.58 15.86 14.90
C ASN A 145 3.77 15.38 14.03
N ILE A 146 4.03 16.08 12.91
CA ILE A 146 5.13 15.78 12.00
C ILE A 146 6.49 16.05 12.68
N LYS A 147 6.62 17.15 13.42
CA LYS A 147 7.87 17.47 14.16
C LYS A 147 8.20 16.39 15.19
N LYS A 148 7.22 15.99 16.03
CA LYS A 148 7.37 14.91 17.00
C LYS A 148 7.69 13.57 16.30
N THR A 149 7.05 13.29 15.17
CA THR A 149 7.36 12.09 14.38
C THR A 149 8.79 12.11 13.87
N SER A 150 9.27 13.24 13.36
CA SER A 150 10.65 13.38 12.89
C SER A 150 11.68 13.13 14.01
N GLU A 151 11.39 13.58 15.24
CA GLU A 151 12.22 13.31 16.43
C GLU A 151 12.27 11.81 16.76
N LEU A 152 11.10 11.13 16.74
CA LEU A 152 11.01 9.69 16.99
C LEU A 152 11.76 8.87 15.94
N LEU A 153 11.59 9.22 14.66
CA LEU A 153 12.29 8.53 13.56
C LEU A 153 13.80 8.74 13.63
N ARG A 154 14.27 9.91 14.04
CA ARG A 154 15.71 10.16 14.30
C ARG A 154 16.22 9.35 15.48
N SER A 155 15.43 9.20 16.53
CA SER A 155 15.79 8.36 17.68
C SER A 155 15.92 6.89 17.24
N ALA A 156 14.99 6.36 16.47
CA ALA A 156 15.06 5.02 15.90
C ALA A 156 16.27 4.84 14.97
N ALA A 157 16.63 5.87 14.21
CA ALA A 157 17.84 5.84 13.37
C ALA A 157 19.12 5.82 14.19
N ASN A 158 19.18 6.59 15.27
CA ASN A 158 20.34 6.62 16.18
C ASN A 158 20.53 5.29 16.91
N SER A 159 19.45 4.55 17.21
CA SER A 159 19.50 3.19 17.76
C SER A 159 19.89 2.13 16.73
N GLY A 160 19.93 2.49 15.45
CA GLY A 160 20.23 1.57 14.35
C GLY A 160 19.04 0.77 13.84
N ASP A 161 17.83 1.03 14.35
CA ASP A 161 16.60 0.31 14.02
C ASP A 161 16.00 0.75 12.67
N LEU A 162 16.37 1.95 12.18
CA LEU A 162 15.81 2.55 10.98
C LEU A 162 16.87 3.36 10.22
N ASN A 163 16.77 3.43 8.90
CA ASN A 163 17.55 4.33 8.07
C ASN A 163 16.70 5.57 7.71
N PHE A 164 16.59 6.50 8.67
CA PHE A 164 15.78 7.71 8.46
C PHE A 164 16.56 8.78 7.70
N TYR A 165 16.09 9.12 6.51
CA TYR A 165 16.66 10.16 5.64
C TYR A 165 16.35 11.57 6.17
N GLY A 166 15.11 11.81 6.61
CA GLY A 166 14.61 13.11 7.00
C GLY A 166 13.22 13.40 6.44
N ASN A 167 12.83 14.68 6.44
CA ASN A 167 11.61 15.11 5.79
C ASN A 167 11.77 15.09 4.26
N VAL A 168 10.71 14.73 3.55
CA VAL A 168 10.61 14.71 2.09
C VAL A 168 9.33 15.38 1.63
N GLU A 169 9.32 15.92 0.42
CA GLU A 169 8.14 16.54 -0.17
C GLU A 169 7.42 15.59 -1.13
N GLY A 170 6.20 15.94 -1.53
CA GLY A 170 5.38 15.11 -2.43
C GLY A 170 6.04 14.80 -3.78
N HIS A 171 6.91 15.66 -4.30
CA HIS A 171 7.63 15.40 -5.55
C HIS A 171 8.76 14.37 -5.40
N ASP A 172 9.30 14.18 -4.19
CA ASP A 172 10.35 13.21 -3.90
C ASP A 172 9.87 11.77 -4.02
N ILE A 173 8.56 11.53 -3.86
CA ILE A 173 7.93 10.24 -4.12
C ILE A 173 8.29 9.76 -5.54
N PHE A 174 8.13 10.65 -6.52
CA PHE A 174 8.37 10.34 -7.94
C PHE A 174 9.84 10.45 -8.35
N LYS A 175 10.64 11.23 -7.62
CA LYS A 175 12.10 11.25 -7.78
C LYS A 175 12.75 9.97 -7.24
N GLY A 176 12.08 9.26 -6.31
CA GLY A 176 12.69 8.16 -5.58
C GLY A 176 13.83 8.64 -4.67
N THR A 177 13.65 9.79 -4.00
CA THR A 177 14.64 10.33 -3.05
C THR A 177 14.88 9.34 -1.92
N THR A 178 13.82 8.70 -1.45
CA THR A 178 13.85 7.59 -0.48
C THR A 178 13.12 6.36 -1.00
N ASP A 179 13.41 5.20 -0.44
CA ASP A 179 12.74 3.93 -0.80
C ASP A 179 11.32 3.88 -0.23
N ILE A 180 11.13 4.53 0.92
CA ILE A 180 9.87 4.56 1.66
C ILE A 180 9.52 6.01 1.99
N VAL A 181 8.24 6.36 1.87
CA VAL A 181 7.69 7.63 2.34
C VAL A 181 6.53 7.34 3.29
N VAL A 182 6.61 7.88 4.51
CA VAL A 182 5.60 7.69 5.56
C VAL A 182 4.74 8.94 5.70
N CYS A 183 3.43 8.75 5.79
CA CYS A 183 2.43 9.79 6.04
C CYS A 183 1.20 9.21 6.75
N ASP A 184 0.26 10.06 7.15
CA ASP A 184 -1.08 9.59 7.53
C ASP A 184 -1.88 9.13 6.31
N GLY A 185 -2.93 8.35 6.55
CA GLY A 185 -3.70 7.77 5.46
C GLY A 185 -4.58 8.79 4.72
N PHE A 186 -4.92 9.93 5.30
CA PHE A 186 -5.64 10.97 4.57
C PHE A 186 -4.74 11.56 3.48
N VAL A 187 -3.54 12.00 3.85
CA VAL A 187 -2.56 12.56 2.92
C VAL A 187 -2.15 11.51 1.88
N GLY A 188 -1.89 10.28 2.32
CA GLY A 188 -1.50 9.19 1.42
C GLY A 188 -2.59 8.83 0.41
N ASN A 189 -3.84 8.76 0.83
CA ASN A 189 -4.96 8.49 -0.09
C ASN A 189 -5.18 9.66 -1.08
N VAL A 190 -5.04 10.91 -0.62
CA VAL A 190 -5.12 12.09 -1.51
C VAL A 190 -3.99 12.04 -2.54
N ALA A 191 -2.75 11.78 -2.12
CA ALA A 191 -1.61 11.64 -3.03
C ALA A 191 -1.83 10.53 -4.06
N LEU A 192 -2.33 9.36 -3.63
CA LEU A 192 -2.65 8.25 -4.52
C LEU A 192 -3.70 8.65 -5.55
N LYS A 193 -4.83 9.19 -5.12
CA LYS A 193 -5.93 9.57 -6.01
C LYS A 193 -5.59 10.72 -6.96
N ALA A 194 -4.81 11.69 -6.49
CA ALA A 194 -4.32 12.78 -7.33
C ALA A 194 -3.37 12.25 -8.42
N SER A 195 -2.46 11.33 -8.07
CA SER A 195 -1.54 10.70 -9.01
C SER A 195 -2.25 9.83 -10.04
N GLU A 196 -3.22 9.01 -9.62
CA GLU A 196 -4.08 8.22 -10.52
C GLU A 196 -4.85 9.13 -11.49
N GLY A 197 -5.44 10.22 -10.99
CA GLY A 197 -6.15 11.21 -11.79
C GLY A 197 -5.26 11.90 -12.81
N LEU A 198 -4.07 12.34 -12.40
CA LEU A 198 -3.08 12.95 -13.28
C LEU A 198 -2.63 11.99 -14.38
N ALA A 199 -2.30 10.75 -14.04
CA ALA A 199 -1.89 9.72 -15.01
C ALA A 199 -3.02 9.44 -16.03
N SER A 200 -4.27 9.38 -15.58
CA SER A 200 -5.43 9.23 -16.46
C SER A 200 -5.60 10.42 -17.40
N MET A 201 -5.50 11.62 -16.89
CA MET A 201 -5.61 12.87 -17.69
C MET A 201 -4.51 12.93 -18.76
N VAL A 202 -3.26 12.63 -18.42
CA VAL A 202 -2.13 12.61 -19.37
C VAL A 202 -2.38 11.57 -20.47
N ARG A 203 -2.82 10.37 -20.11
CA ARG A 203 -3.18 9.33 -21.08
C ARG A 203 -4.25 9.79 -22.06
N ASP A 204 -5.31 10.43 -21.54
CA ASP A 204 -6.44 10.88 -22.36
C ASP A 204 -6.02 12.03 -23.29
N PHE A 205 -5.17 12.96 -22.83
CA PHE A 205 -4.62 14.01 -23.69
C PHE A 205 -3.72 13.46 -24.79
N LEU A 206 -2.86 12.49 -24.48
CA LEU A 206 -2.04 11.82 -25.51
C LEU A 206 -2.91 11.12 -26.54
N LYS A 207 -3.91 10.34 -26.09
CA LYS A 207 -4.86 9.67 -26.99
C LYS A 207 -5.57 10.68 -27.89
N LYS A 208 -6.09 11.77 -27.34
CA LYS A 208 -6.77 12.82 -28.09
C LYS A 208 -5.83 13.50 -29.10
N SER A 209 -4.59 13.77 -28.73
CA SER A 209 -3.60 14.42 -29.59
C SER A 209 -3.25 13.54 -30.82
N PHE A 210 -3.03 12.26 -30.61
CA PHE A 210 -2.73 11.32 -31.70
C PHE A 210 -3.96 10.91 -32.54
N SER A 211 -5.18 11.13 -32.02
CA SER A 211 -6.43 10.84 -32.76
C SER A 211 -7.00 12.07 -33.50
N ARG A 212 -6.32 13.22 -33.50
CA ARG A 212 -6.87 14.49 -34.00
C ARG A 212 -7.07 14.52 -35.51
N ASN A 213 -6.12 13.98 -36.27
CA ASN A 213 -6.15 13.91 -37.74
C ASN A 213 -5.21 12.79 -38.25
N ILE A 214 -5.25 12.55 -39.57
CA ILE A 214 -4.48 11.46 -40.18
C ILE A 214 -2.95 11.63 -39.98
N PHE A 215 -2.44 12.85 -40.00
CA PHE A 215 -1.01 13.10 -39.80
C PHE A 215 -0.60 12.81 -38.35
N SER A 216 -1.41 13.24 -37.37
CA SER A 216 -1.18 12.91 -35.96
C SER A 216 -1.26 11.39 -35.70
N PHE A 217 -2.18 10.71 -36.38
CA PHE A 217 -2.31 9.26 -36.29
C PHE A 217 -1.07 8.54 -36.83
N LEU A 218 -0.58 8.93 -38.01
CA LEU A 218 0.66 8.40 -38.59
C LEU A 218 1.87 8.69 -37.70
N ALA A 219 1.97 9.91 -37.15
CA ALA A 219 3.01 10.25 -36.18
C ALA A 219 2.93 9.38 -34.93
N GLY A 220 1.73 9.02 -34.48
CA GLY A 220 1.52 8.07 -33.38
C GLY A 220 2.04 6.67 -33.67
N ILE A 221 1.86 6.18 -34.92
CA ILE A 221 2.40 4.89 -35.35
C ILE A 221 3.94 4.90 -35.30
N VAL A 222 4.56 5.95 -35.83
CA VAL A 222 6.04 6.10 -35.81
C VAL A 222 6.55 6.23 -34.37
N ALA A 223 5.86 6.97 -33.51
CA ALA A 223 6.22 7.16 -32.11
C ALA A 223 5.88 5.94 -31.21
N TYR A 224 5.15 4.96 -31.71
CA TYR A 224 4.66 3.82 -30.93
C TYR A 224 5.73 3.09 -30.10
N PRO A 225 6.95 2.80 -30.62
CA PRO A 225 7.98 2.15 -29.81
C PRO A 225 8.37 2.97 -28.56
N ALA A 226 8.55 4.29 -28.73
CA ALA A 226 8.87 5.19 -27.62
C ALA A 226 7.69 5.32 -26.63
N LEU A 227 6.47 5.48 -27.15
CA LEU A 227 5.25 5.54 -26.33
C LEU A 227 4.99 4.23 -25.57
N SER A 228 5.27 3.08 -26.17
CA SER A 228 5.11 1.79 -25.50
C SER A 228 6.13 1.59 -24.38
N SER A 229 7.35 2.09 -24.56
CA SER A 229 8.37 2.11 -23.49
C SER A 229 7.96 3.01 -22.35
N PHE A 230 7.54 4.24 -22.65
CA PHE A 230 6.98 5.17 -21.65
C PHE A 230 5.79 4.55 -20.90
N LYS A 231 4.82 3.96 -21.64
CA LYS A 231 3.66 3.29 -21.02
C LYS A 231 4.08 2.21 -20.01
N ARG A 232 5.13 1.44 -20.32
CA ARG A 232 5.63 0.40 -19.40
C ARG A 232 6.20 0.98 -18.11
N LEU A 233 6.88 2.14 -18.17
CA LEU A 233 7.47 2.80 -17.01
C LEU A 233 6.42 3.37 -16.05
N VAL A 234 5.31 3.88 -16.60
CA VAL A 234 4.22 4.49 -15.81
C VAL A 234 3.02 3.54 -15.62
N ASP A 235 3.17 2.27 -15.96
CA ASP A 235 2.07 1.29 -15.88
C ASP A 235 1.78 0.91 -14.42
N HIS A 236 0.73 1.51 -13.86
CA HIS A 236 0.27 1.26 -12.50
C HIS A 236 -0.07 -0.20 -12.21
N ARG A 237 -0.36 -1.02 -13.26
CA ARG A 237 -0.63 -2.45 -13.11
C ARG A 237 0.58 -3.22 -12.57
N ARG A 238 1.79 -2.76 -12.88
CA ARG A 238 3.06 -3.32 -12.38
C ARG A 238 3.36 -2.95 -10.94
N HIS A 239 2.62 -2.00 -10.37
CA HIS A 239 2.72 -1.55 -8.99
C HIS A 239 1.50 -1.95 -8.16
N ASN A 240 0.58 -2.76 -8.72
CA ASN A 240 -0.61 -3.24 -8.03
C ASN A 240 -0.25 -4.24 -6.91
N GLY A 241 -1.12 -4.36 -5.92
CA GLY A 241 -0.90 -5.22 -4.75
C GLY A 241 -0.37 -4.44 -3.54
N ALA A 242 -1.24 -3.61 -2.94
CA ALA A 242 -0.93 -2.92 -1.70
C ALA A 242 -1.01 -3.90 -0.51
N ALA A 243 0.02 -3.93 0.33
CA ALA A 243 0.07 -4.79 1.51
C ALA A 243 -0.68 -4.16 2.69
N LEU A 244 -1.50 -4.93 3.40
CA LEU A 244 -2.05 -4.56 4.69
C LEU A 244 -1.08 -4.99 5.78
N LEU A 245 -0.26 -4.07 6.25
CA LEU A 245 0.78 -4.33 7.25
C LEU A 245 0.25 -4.21 8.69
N GLY A 246 0.88 -4.92 9.61
CA GLY A 246 0.53 -4.87 11.04
C GLY A 246 -0.55 -5.85 11.47
N LEU A 247 -0.94 -6.80 10.62
CA LEU A 247 -1.85 -7.91 10.91
C LEU A 247 -1.07 -9.19 11.23
N GLN A 248 -1.71 -10.14 11.94
CA GLN A 248 -1.12 -11.46 12.22
C GLN A 248 -1.20 -12.44 11.04
N GLY A 249 -1.33 -11.93 9.81
CA GLY A 249 -1.33 -12.69 8.56
C GLY A 249 -1.19 -11.75 7.38
N LEU A 250 -0.80 -12.29 6.23
CA LEU A 250 -0.54 -11.53 5.02
C LEU A 250 -1.84 -11.29 4.23
N VAL A 251 -2.18 -10.03 4.01
CA VAL A 251 -3.33 -9.62 3.21
C VAL A 251 -2.91 -8.55 2.23
N PHE A 252 -3.28 -8.73 0.96
CA PHE A 252 -2.95 -7.81 -0.12
C PHE A 252 -4.21 -7.29 -0.81
N LYS A 253 -4.22 -5.99 -1.09
CA LYS A 253 -5.29 -5.31 -1.81
C LYS A 253 -4.91 -5.12 -3.26
N SER A 254 -5.66 -5.71 -4.16
CA SER A 254 -5.63 -5.38 -5.59
C SER A 254 -6.63 -4.28 -5.92
N HIS A 255 -6.37 -3.49 -6.95
CA HIS A 255 -7.31 -2.47 -7.42
C HIS A 255 -8.64 -3.10 -7.89
N GLY A 256 -9.77 -2.44 -7.64
CA GLY A 256 -11.08 -3.00 -8.00
C GLY A 256 -11.31 -3.16 -9.51
N SER A 257 -10.63 -2.35 -10.34
CA SER A 257 -10.63 -2.46 -11.81
C SER A 257 -9.40 -3.18 -12.36
N ALA A 258 -8.72 -4.01 -11.54
CA ALA A 258 -7.56 -4.75 -11.97
C ALA A 258 -7.88 -5.68 -13.14
N ASP A 259 -7.11 -5.57 -14.21
CA ASP A 259 -7.08 -6.58 -15.27
C ASP A 259 -6.22 -7.79 -14.84
N GLU A 260 -6.12 -8.78 -15.70
CA GLU A 260 -5.36 -10.01 -15.44
C GLU A 260 -3.92 -9.73 -15.01
N LEU A 261 -3.21 -8.83 -15.71
CA LEU A 261 -1.83 -8.47 -15.38
C LEU A 261 -1.73 -7.80 -14.02
N ALA A 262 -2.64 -6.87 -13.72
CA ALA A 262 -2.66 -6.18 -12.45
C ALA A 262 -2.93 -7.16 -11.29
N PHE A 263 -3.90 -8.05 -11.44
CA PHE A 263 -4.22 -9.03 -10.41
C PHE A 263 -3.08 -10.03 -10.21
N PHE A 264 -2.48 -10.51 -11.31
CA PHE A 264 -1.29 -11.36 -11.25
C PHE A 264 -0.14 -10.68 -10.48
N THR A 265 0.11 -9.39 -10.74
CA THR A 265 1.13 -8.64 -9.99
C THR A 265 0.84 -8.60 -8.49
N ALA A 266 -0.43 -8.43 -8.10
CA ALA A 266 -0.81 -8.45 -6.69
C ALA A 266 -0.60 -9.83 -6.05
N MET A 267 -0.91 -10.92 -6.78
CA MET A 267 -0.65 -12.28 -6.33
C MET A 267 0.85 -12.57 -6.21
N GLN A 268 1.66 -12.12 -7.19
CA GLN A 268 3.11 -12.29 -7.14
C GLN A 268 3.72 -11.60 -5.92
N ARG A 269 3.28 -10.39 -5.59
CA ARG A 269 3.74 -9.69 -4.37
C ARG A 269 3.35 -10.40 -3.09
N ALA A 270 2.15 -10.97 -3.05
CA ALA A 270 1.70 -11.77 -1.92
C ALA A 270 2.53 -13.04 -1.76
N TYR A 271 2.87 -13.70 -2.88
CA TYR A 271 3.75 -14.86 -2.91
C TYR A 271 5.15 -14.49 -2.44
N ASP A 272 5.77 -13.46 -3.02
CA ASP A 272 7.12 -13.01 -2.65
C ASP A 272 7.21 -12.64 -1.16
N ALA A 273 6.16 -12.02 -0.62
CA ALA A 273 6.07 -11.67 0.79
C ALA A 273 5.98 -12.90 1.70
N ALA A 274 5.23 -13.92 1.30
CA ALA A 274 5.10 -15.17 2.03
C ALA A 274 6.41 -15.98 1.96
N GLU A 275 6.96 -16.16 0.76
CA GLU A 275 8.19 -16.91 0.52
C GLU A 275 9.40 -16.32 1.29
N ASN A 276 9.45 -15.01 1.45
CA ASN A 276 10.54 -14.32 2.15
C ASN A 276 10.19 -13.97 3.62
N ASP A 277 9.24 -14.64 4.24
CA ASP A 277 8.89 -14.52 5.65
C ASP A 277 8.62 -13.07 6.11
N LEU A 278 7.89 -12.27 5.32
CA LEU A 278 7.58 -10.89 5.65
C LEU A 278 7.02 -10.73 7.07
N LEU A 279 6.11 -11.60 7.48
CA LEU A 279 5.47 -11.53 8.79
C LEU A 279 6.49 -11.68 9.93
N ALA A 280 7.42 -12.63 9.82
CA ALA A 280 8.48 -12.84 10.80
C ALA A 280 9.45 -11.65 10.84
N ARG A 281 9.79 -11.08 9.68
CA ARG A 281 10.66 -9.88 9.61
C ARG A 281 10.00 -8.65 10.24
N VAL A 282 8.71 -8.43 9.98
CA VAL A 282 7.96 -7.33 10.62
C VAL A 282 7.96 -7.51 12.15
N LYS A 283 7.66 -8.72 12.65
CA LYS A 283 7.70 -9.03 14.09
C LYS A 283 9.08 -8.76 14.70
N SER A 284 10.14 -9.20 14.04
CA SER A 284 11.52 -9.00 14.51
C SER A 284 11.88 -7.51 14.58
N GLN A 285 11.53 -6.73 13.56
CA GLN A 285 11.84 -5.31 13.52
C GLN A 285 11.06 -4.51 14.57
N LEU A 286 9.80 -4.86 14.81
CA LEU A 286 8.99 -4.27 15.88
C LEU A 286 9.54 -4.62 17.26
N ALA A 287 10.01 -5.84 17.47
CA ALA A 287 10.60 -6.26 18.74
C ALA A 287 11.87 -5.49 19.06
N LEU A 288 12.71 -5.18 18.09
CA LEU A 288 13.91 -4.34 18.27
C LEU A 288 13.54 -2.92 18.70
N ALA A 289 12.52 -2.31 18.10
CA ALA A 289 12.06 -0.97 18.42
C ALA A 289 11.08 -0.90 19.61
N ALA A 290 10.72 -2.03 20.23
CA ALA A 290 9.75 -2.10 21.33
C ALA A 290 10.08 -1.15 22.51
N PRO A 291 11.33 -0.97 22.96
CA PRO A 291 11.65 -0.02 24.03
C PRO A 291 11.31 1.42 23.64
N LEU A 292 11.59 1.82 22.40
CA LEU A 292 11.28 3.15 21.88
C LEU A 292 9.76 3.36 21.76
N MET A 293 9.05 2.35 21.26
CA MET A 293 7.60 2.39 21.13
C MET A 293 6.92 2.48 22.51
N ALA A 294 7.37 1.70 23.48
CA ALA A 294 6.83 1.71 24.85
C ALA A 294 7.00 3.07 25.55
N ALA A 295 8.15 3.73 25.33
CA ALA A 295 8.43 5.06 25.91
C ALA A 295 7.47 6.16 25.35
N HIS A 296 6.86 5.93 24.20
CA HIS A 296 6.02 6.90 23.48
C HIS A 296 4.60 6.39 23.20
N ALA A 297 4.19 5.29 23.85
CA ALA A 297 2.83 4.78 23.76
C ALA A 297 1.83 5.87 24.20
N PRO A 298 0.71 6.04 23.49
CA PRO A 298 -0.32 7.00 23.89
C PRO A 298 -0.81 6.62 25.30
N GLN A 299 -0.77 7.58 26.21
CA GLN A 299 -1.38 7.38 27.53
C GLN A 299 -2.88 7.17 27.33
N THR A 300 -3.34 5.96 27.56
CA THR A 300 -4.79 5.66 27.60
C THR A 300 -5.35 6.36 28.83
N PHE A 301 -6.12 7.44 28.58
CA PHE A 301 -6.98 8.06 29.58
C PHE A 301 -8.32 7.33 29.64
#